data_1d047618575876c8ce7e8fd67a500f3a
#
_entry.id   1d047618575876c8ce7e8fd67a500f3a
#
_cell.length_a   1.000
_cell.length_b   1.000
_cell.length_c   1.000
_cell.angle_alpha   90.00
_cell.angle_beta   90.00
_cell.angle_gamma   90.00
#
_symmetry.space_group_name_H-M   'P 1'
#
loop_
_entity.id
_entity.type
_entity.pdbx_description
1 polymer ?
#
loop_
_entity_poly.entity_id
_entity_poly.type
_entity_poly.pdbx_seq_one_letter_code
_entity_poly.pdbx_strand_id
1 'polypeptide(L)'
;MTKKEFPEEAEKTIYQRDKTAKEPVPDKEPPKPAAKPKVKPRKVFVPKKMVAKTNKPMEYRVRHILVSSLEAAQLFRQSILDFQKELADQPLDDPDKEFHDREKIERFFSRLAKKYSICPTKALGGGLDWIHKGMEIKNDAGISV
;
A
#
# COMPACT_ATOMS: atom_id res chain seq x y z
N MET A 1 -25.41 -32.27 29.37
CA MET A 1 -24.23 -32.93 28.79
C MET A 1 -24.62 -33.47 27.42
N THR A 2 -24.33 -32.75 26.37
CA THR A 2 -24.47 -33.24 24.99
C THR A 2 -23.29 -32.72 24.20
N LYS A 3 -22.33 -33.60 23.93
CA LYS A 3 -21.21 -33.41 23.02
C LYS A 3 -21.76 -33.28 21.59
N LYS A 4 -21.49 -32.18 20.92
CA LYS A 4 -21.59 -32.06 19.47
C LYS A 4 -20.27 -32.48 18.86
N GLU A 5 -20.24 -33.61 18.24
CA GLU A 5 -19.20 -34.10 17.35
C GLU A 5 -19.24 -33.27 16.05
N PHE A 6 -18.07 -32.74 15.66
CA PHE A 6 -17.83 -32.15 14.33
C PHE A 6 -17.42 -33.27 13.37
N PRO A 7 -17.98 -33.35 12.16
CA PRO A 7 -17.47 -34.26 11.16
C PRO A 7 -16.14 -33.72 10.56
N GLU A 8 -15.14 -34.55 10.73
CA GLU A 8 -13.85 -34.54 10.04
C GLU A 8 -14.03 -35.21 8.68
N GLU A 9 -14.15 -34.45 7.59
CA GLU A 9 -13.92 -34.96 6.23
C GLU A 9 -13.92 -33.77 5.23
N ALA A 10 -12.75 -33.33 4.84
CA ALA A 10 -12.44 -32.75 3.52
C ALA A 10 -10.95 -32.48 3.34
N GLU A 11 -10.11 -33.49 3.52
CA GLU A 11 -8.80 -33.49 2.88
C GLU A 11 -8.83 -34.54 1.77
N LYS A 12 -8.69 -34.09 0.52
CA LYS A 12 -8.02 -34.78 -0.60
C LYS A 12 -8.48 -34.20 -1.95
N THR A 13 -7.81 -33.19 -2.41
CA THR A 13 -7.64 -33.02 -3.84
C THR A 13 -6.15 -32.92 -4.15
N ILE A 14 -5.54 -34.11 -4.18
CA ILE A 14 -4.20 -34.30 -4.71
C ILE A 14 -4.32 -34.30 -6.23
N TYR A 15 -3.62 -33.39 -6.87
CA TYR A 15 -3.36 -33.39 -8.30
C TYR A 15 -2.63 -34.71 -8.68
N GLN A 16 -3.34 -35.69 -9.15
CA GLN A 16 -2.76 -36.87 -9.83
C GLN A 16 -2.54 -36.53 -11.29
N ARG A 17 -1.28 -36.38 -11.65
CA ARG A 17 -0.83 -36.32 -13.04
C ARG A 17 -0.82 -37.74 -13.60
N ASP A 18 -1.79 -38.06 -14.43
CA ASP A 18 -1.85 -39.34 -15.12
C ASP A 18 -0.64 -39.53 -16.02
N LYS A 19 0.18 -40.50 -15.67
CA LYS A 19 1.22 -41.06 -16.54
C LYS A 19 0.55 -42.14 -17.40
N THR A 20 0.03 -41.76 -18.53
CA THR A 20 -0.41 -42.72 -19.54
C THR A 20 0.78 -43.31 -20.30
N ALA A 21 0.67 -44.59 -20.47
CA ALA A 21 1.60 -45.56 -20.95
C ALA A 21 2.22 -45.24 -22.32
N LYS A 22 3.49 -45.66 -22.45
CA LYS A 22 4.23 -45.77 -23.71
C LYS A 22 3.72 -46.97 -24.49
N GLU A 23 3.27 -46.76 -25.70
CA GLU A 23 3.22 -47.80 -26.74
C GLU A 23 4.50 -47.76 -27.58
N PRO A 24 4.98 -48.91 -28.07
CA PRO A 24 6.22 -49.01 -28.79
C PRO A 24 6.00 -48.69 -30.30
N VAL A 25 6.82 -47.79 -30.82
CA VAL A 25 6.82 -47.39 -32.24
C VAL A 25 7.89 -48.19 -33.01
N PRO A 26 7.58 -48.74 -34.21
CA PRO A 26 8.51 -49.55 -34.94
C PRO A 26 9.59 -48.73 -35.66
N ASP A 27 10.76 -49.38 -35.83
CA ASP A 27 11.90 -48.92 -36.59
C ASP A 27 11.59 -48.32 -37.96
N LYS A 28 12.04 -47.10 -38.19
CA LYS A 28 12.25 -46.55 -39.54
C LYS A 28 13.53 -45.71 -39.59
N GLU A 29 14.35 -46.12 -40.53
CA GLU A 29 15.51 -45.54 -41.23
C GLU A 29 16.04 -44.14 -40.80
N PRO A 30 17.36 -43.93 -40.94
CA PRO A 30 18.02 -42.69 -40.54
C PRO A 30 17.70 -41.56 -41.51
N PRO A 31 17.21 -40.43 -41.07
CA PRO A 31 16.98 -39.26 -41.91
C PRO A 31 18.29 -38.51 -42.18
N LYS A 32 18.44 -38.06 -43.40
CA LYS A 32 19.48 -37.19 -43.97
C LYS A 32 19.76 -35.96 -43.08
N PRO A 33 21.01 -35.41 -43.10
CA PRO A 33 21.37 -34.28 -42.23
C PRO A 33 20.51 -33.06 -42.49
N ALA A 34 19.65 -32.76 -41.55
CA ALA A 34 18.80 -31.59 -41.57
C ALA A 34 19.63 -30.32 -41.38
N ALA A 35 19.37 -29.34 -42.22
CA ALA A 35 19.99 -28.03 -42.20
C ALA A 35 19.86 -27.38 -40.81
N LYS A 36 20.98 -26.82 -40.33
CA LYS A 36 21.08 -26.14 -39.02
C LYS A 36 19.98 -25.08 -38.91
N PRO A 37 19.19 -25.06 -37.84
CA PRO A 37 18.16 -24.04 -37.65
C PRO A 37 18.82 -22.66 -37.58
N LYS A 38 18.37 -21.74 -38.46
CA LYS A 38 18.77 -20.33 -38.43
C LYS A 38 18.34 -19.76 -37.09
N VAL A 39 19.30 -19.53 -36.18
CA VAL A 39 19.09 -18.89 -34.87
C VAL A 39 18.60 -17.47 -35.19
N LYS A 40 17.34 -17.21 -34.88
CA LYS A 40 16.80 -15.84 -34.96
C LYS A 40 17.57 -14.96 -33.93
N PRO A 41 18.08 -13.79 -34.35
CA PRO A 41 18.81 -12.93 -33.44
C PRO A 41 17.92 -12.57 -32.22
N ARG A 42 18.45 -12.81 -31.03
CA ARG A 42 17.78 -12.42 -29.79
C ARG A 42 17.56 -10.91 -29.83
N LYS A 43 16.32 -10.47 -29.69
CA LYS A 43 16.01 -9.05 -29.56
C LYS A 43 16.78 -8.50 -28.36
N VAL A 44 17.77 -7.65 -28.61
CA VAL A 44 18.51 -6.95 -27.58
C VAL A 44 17.50 -6.07 -26.85
N PHE A 45 17.42 -6.25 -25.53
CA PHE A 45 16.59 -5.40 -24.67
C PHE A 45 17.21 -4.00 -24.68
N VAL A 46 16.64 -3.10 -25.48
CA VAL A 46 16.97 -1.68 -25.46
C VAL A 46 16.18 -1.08 -24.29
N PRO A 47 16.84 -0.63 -23.19
CA PRO A 47 16.14 0.00 -22.09
C PRO A 47 15.39 1.22 -22.66
N LYS A 48 14.06 1.25 -22.50
CA LYS A 48 13.26 2.41 -22.88
C LYS A 48 13.85 3.61 -22.16
N LYS A 49 14.26 4.65 -22.91
CA LYS A 49 14.68 5.94 -22.34
C LYS A 49 13.63 6.32 -21.30
N MET A 50 14.09 6.53 -20.05
CA MET A 50 13.21 7.01 -19.00
C MET A 50 12.58 8.31 -19.48
N VAL A 51 11.27 8.27 -19.67
CA VAL A 51 10.48 9.44 -20.05
C VAL A 51 10.80 10.54 -19.05
N ALA A 52 11.17 11.71 -19.54
CA ALA A 52 11.49 12.87 -18.72
C ALA A 52 10.41 13.05 -17.66
N LYS A 53 10.83 13.20 -16.40
CA LYS A 53 9.95 13.43 -15.26
C LYS A 53 8.99 14.55 -15.63
N THR A 54 7.71 14.23 -15.70
CA THR A 54 6.68 15.24 -15.90
C THR A 54 6.85 16.30 -14.83
N ASN A 55 6.98 17.57 -15.21
CA ASN A 55 7.06 18.72 -14.30
C ASN A 55 5.72 18.99 -13.58
N LYS A 56 4.95 17.92 -13.28
CA LYS A 56 3.76 18.07 -12.47
C LYS A 56 4.18 18.44 -11.06
N PRO A 57 3.58 19.47 -10.47
CA PRO A 57 3.83 19.82 -9.09
C PRO A 57 3.50 18.62 -8.21
N MET A 58 4.33 18.40 -7.20
CA MET A 58 4.12 17.33 -6.24
C MET A 58 2.92 17.69 -5.39
N GLU A 59 1.91 16.81 -5.38
CA GLU A 59 0.69 16.98 -4.63
C GLU A 59 0.78 16.22 -3.30
N TYR A 60 0.33 16.85 -2.22
CA TYR A 60 0.33 16.31 -0.88
C TYR A 60 -1.06 16.31 -0.29
N ARG A 61 -1.44 15.24 0.37
CA ARG A 61 -2.63 15.20 1.18
C ARG A 61 -2.28 15.52 2.62
N VAL A 62 -2.77 16.65 3.13
CA VAL A 62 -2.38 17.20 4.42
C VAL A 62 -3.59 17.32 5.34
N ARG A 63 -3.35 17.20 6.63
CA ARG A 63 -4.33 17.50 7.68
C ARG A 63 -3.76 18.55 8.62
N HIS A 64 -4.62 19.41 9.16
CA HIS A 64 -4.22 20.42 10.13
C HIS A 64 -5.17 20.49 11.33
N ILE A 65 -4.67 21.04 12.41
CA ILE A 65 -5.43 21.38 13.61
C ILE A 65 -5.15 22.86 13.89
N LEU A 66 -6.20 23.68 13.84
CA LEU A 66 -6.12 25.10 14.18
C LEU A 66 -6.59 25.28 15.62
N VAL A 67 -5.76 25.88 16.45
CA VAL A 67 -6.07 26.18 17.86
C VAL A 67 -5.66 27.62 18.17
N SER A 68 -6.29 28.24 19.18
CA SER A 68 -6.03 29.63 19.57
C SER A 68 -4.78 29.79 20.43
N SER A 69 -4.32 28.71 21.09
CA SER A 69 -3.20 28.78 22.05
C SER A 69 -2.00 28.00 21.52
N LEU A 70 -0.82 28.60 21.62
CA LEU A 70 0.45 27.94 21.28
C LEU A 70 0.71 26.73 22.20
N GLU A 71 0.38 26.86 23.48
CA GLU A 71 0.54 25.76 24.45
C GLU A 71 -0.30 24.54 24.07
N ALA A 72 -1.56 24.77 23.65
CA ALA A 72 -2.41 23.70 23.16
C ALA A 72 -1.83 23.04 21.89
N ALA A 73 -1.28 23.81 20.97
CA ALA A 73 -0.64 23.28 19.77
C ALA A 73 0.58 22.40 20.11
N GLN A 74 1.40 22.85 21.05
CA GLN A 74 2.57 22.07 21.52
C GLN A 74 2.13 20.78 22.23
N LEU A 75 1.11 20.83 23.04
CA LEU A 75 0.57 19.68 23.74
C LEU A 75 0.01 18.64 22.75
N PHE A 76 -0.74 19.06 21.75
CA PHE A 76 -1.23 18.13 20.71
C PHE A 76 -0.10 17.55 19.89
N ARG A 77 0.88 18.37 19.52
CA ARG A 77 2.07 17.87 18.82
C ARG A 77 2.80 16.80 19.63
N GLN A 78 2.99 17.06 20.93
CA GLN A 78 3.65 16.10 21.82
C GLN A 78 2.83 14.82 21.93
N SER A 79 1.52 14.91 22.15
CA SER A 79 0.65 13.73 22.23
C SER A 79 0.67 12.87 20.98
N ILE A 80 0.78 13.48 19.79
CA ILE A 80 0.88 12.74 18.52
C ILE A 80 2.23 12.04 18.41
N LEU A 81 3.32 12.72 18.79
CA LEU A 81 4.66 12.14 18.78
C LEU A 81 4.80 10.98 19.78
N ASP A 82 4.22 11.12 20.97
CA ASP A 82 4.23 10.07 21.97
C ASP A 82 3.45 8.84 21.50
N PHE A 83 2.29 9.06 20.88
CA PHE A 83 1.52 7.97 20.27
C PHE A 83 2.26 7.28 19.12
N GLN A 84 3.00 8.04 18.30
CA GLN A 84 3.85 7.47 17.24
C GLN A 84 4.97 6.60 17.83
N LYS A 85 5.60 7.05 18.92
CA LYS A 85 6.63 6.25 19.62
C LYS A 85 6.06 4.98 20.20
N GLU A 86 4.91 5.08 20.86
CA GLU A 86 4.23 3.91 21.43
C GLU A 86 3.93 2.84 20.38
N LEU A 87 3.51 3.25 19.18
CA LEU A 87 3.28 2.32 18.06
C LEU A 87 4.59 1.76 17.51
N ALA A 88 5.65 2.58 17.45
CA ALA A 88 6.95 2.13 16.97
C ALA A 88 7.60 1.10 17.91
N ASP A 89 7.40 1.24 19.22
CA ASP A 89 7.95 0.34 20.25
C ASP A 89 7.24 -1.03 20.27
N GLN A 90 6.08 -1.16 19.61
CA GLN A 90 5.39 -2.44 19.50
C GLN A 90 6.16 -3.41 18.58
N PRO A 91 6.18 -4.73 18.87
CA PRO A 91 6.91 -5.71 18.09
C PRO A 91 6.45 -5.74 16.62
N LEU A 92 7.39 -6.05 15.73
CA LEU A 92 7.17 -6.16 14.28
C LEU A 92 6.67 -7.56 13.88
N ASP A 93 5.61 -8.05 14.49
CA ASP A 93 5.06 -9.38 14.16
C ASP A 93 4.21 -9.37 12.88
N ASP A 94 3.78 -8.18 12.43
CA ASP A 94 2.91 -8.00 11.27
C ASP A 94 3.70 -7.36 10.11
N PRO A 95 3.76 -7.98 8.91
CA PRO A 95 4.41 -7.40 7.73
C PRO A 95 3.76 -6.07 7.30
N ASP A 96 2.47 -5.87 7.57
CA ASP A 96 1.73 -4.66 7.22
C ASP A 96 1.65 -3.65 8.39
N LYS A 97 2.45 -3.84 9.45
CA LYS A 97 2.45 -2.99 10.64
C LYS A 97 2.56 -1.51 10.31
N GLU A 98 3.47 -1.13 9.43
CA GLU A 98 3.66 0.29 9.07
C GLU A 98 2.40 0.93 8.49
N PHE A 99 1.65 0.17 7.69
CA PHE A 99 0.39 0.62 7.13
C PHE A 99 -0.67 0.79 8.20
N HIS A 100 -0.83 -0.20 9.07
CA HIS A 100 -1.77 -0.16 10.19
C HIS A 100 -1.44 0.93 11.19
N ASP A 101 -0.17 1.15 11.50
CA ASP A 101 0.27 2.19 12.43
C ASP A 101 0.01 3.58 11.83
N ARG A 102 0.26 3.77 10.54
CA ARG A 102 -0.11 5.02 9.84
C ARG A 102 -1.60 5.30 9.93
N GLU A 103 -2.43 4.30 9.70
CA GLU A 103 -3.88 4.43 9.81
C GLU A 103 -4.32 4.77 11.24
N LYS A 104 -3.73 4.15 12.26
CA LYS A 104 -3.99 4.46 13.67
C LYS A 104 -3.63 5.91 14.01
N ILE A 105 -2.46 6.38 13.55
CA ILE A 105 -2.01 7.77 13.73
C ILE A 105 -2.97 8.74 13.04
N GLU A 106 -3.38 8.45 11.81
CA GLU A 106 -4.32 9.28 11.06
C GLU A 106 -5.69 9.35 11.76
N ARG A 107 -6.19 8.24 12.27
CA ARG A 107 -7.43 8.19 13.06
C ARG A 107 -7.30 8.97 14.38
N PHE A 108 -6.14 8.87 15.05
CA PHE A 108 -5.88 9.62 16.28
C PHE A 108 -5.86 11.13 16.00
N PHE A 109 -5.12 11.56 14.98
CA PHE A 109 -5.09 12.95 14.54
C PHE A 109 -6.49 13.48 14.19
N SER A 110 -7.25 12.71 13.43
CA SER A 110 -8.63 13.08 13.03
C SER A 110 -9.55 13.28 14.24
N ARG A 111 -9.40 12.44 15.28
CA ARG A 111 -10.16 12.61 16.54
C ARG A 111 -9.77 13.89 17.27
N LEU A 112 -8.49 14.21 17.36
CA LEU A 112 -8.01 15.47 17.95
C LEU A 112 -8.53 16.67 17.16
N ALA A 113 -8.45 16.64 15.83
CA ALA A 113 -8.93 17.70 14.96
C ALA A 113 -10.44 17.95 15.16
N LYS A 114 -11.25 16.88 15.16
CA LYS A 114 -12.71 16.98 15.37
C LYS A 114 -13.08 17.59 16.71
N LYS A 115 -12.30 17.29 17.76
CA LYS A 115 -12.61 17.73 19.12
C LYS A 115 -12.12 19.14 19.44
N TYR A 116 -10.93 19.49 18.97
CA TYR A 116 -10.21 20.68 19.44
C TYR A 116 -9.97 21.73 18.35
N SER A 117 -10.06 21.39 17.06
CA SER A 117 -9.82 22.38 16.01
C SER A 117 -10.95 23.41 15.92
N ILE A 118 -10.57 24.66 15.72
CA ILE A 118 -11.49 25.79 15.49
C ILE A 118 -11.84 25.89 14.00
N CYS A 119 -11.01 25.29 13.12
CA CYS A 119 -11.19 25.35 11.68
C CYS A 119 -12.49 24.65 11.22
N PRO A 120 -13.21 25.17 10.21
CA PRO A 120 -14.40 24.51 9.63
C PRO A 120 -14.08 23.10 9.10
N THR A 121 -12.85 22.82 8.66
CA THR A 121 -12.41 21.49 8.23
C THR A 121 -12.36 20.44 9.36
N LYS A 122 -12.63 20.85 10.62
CA LYS A 122 -12.72 19.92 11.75
C LYS A 122 -13.69 18.77 11.52
N ALA A 123 -14.80 19.03 10.80
CA ALA A 123 -15.79 18.01 10.48
C ALA A 123 -15.19 16.85 9.67
N LEU A 124 -14.25 17.18 8.78
CA LEU A 124 -13.48 16.22 7.96
C LEU A 124 -12.22 15.70 8.66
N GLY A 125 -12.07 15.94 9.98
CA GLY A 125 -10.86 15.56 10.72
C GLY A 125 -9.62 16.37 10.34
N GLY A 126 -9.80 17.64 9.97
CA GLY A 126 -8.74 18.56 9.59
C GLY A 126 -8.17 18.34 8.17
N GLY A 127 -8.82 17.54 7.35
CA GLY A 127 -8.37 17.28 5.97
C GLY A 127 -8.42 18.55 5.09
N LEU A 128 -7.34 18.77 4.34
CA LEU A 128 -7.17 19.88 3.38
C LEU A 128 -7.01 19.31 1.98
N ASP A 129 -7.74 18.35 1.55
CA ASP A 129 -7.58 17.75 0.22
C ASP A 129 -6.14 17.75 -0.36
N TRP A 130 -6.01 17.68 -1.67
CA TRP A 130 -4.71 17.70 -2.35
C TRP A 130 -4.18 19.12 -2.49
N ILE A 131 -3.03 19.38 -1.91
CA ILE A 131 -2.35 20.67 -1.99
C ILE A 131 -1.00 20.52 -2.67
N HIS A 132 -0.55 21.57 -3.38
CA HIS A 132 0.75 21.64 -3.98
C HIS A 132 1.52 22.87 -3.47
N LYS A 133 2.83 22.84 -3.60
CA LYS A 133 3.68 23.95 -3.18
C LYS A 133 3.29 25.25 -3.92
N GLY A 134 2.99 26.29 -3.16
CA GLY A 134 2.57 27.58 -3.70
C GLY A 134 1.06 27.75 -3.88
N MET A 135 0.25 26.77 -3.45
CA MET A 135 -1.20 26.89 -3.42
C MET A 135 -1.62 27.73 -2.20
N GLU A 136 -2.39 28.78 -2.44
CA GLU A 136 -3.04 29.53 -1.35
C GLU A 136 -4.21 28.71 -0.79
N ILE A 137 -4.13 28.37 0.47
CA ILE A 137 -5.22 27.70 1.18
C ILE A 137 -6.10 28.79 1.77
N LYS A 138 -7.22 29.07 1.10
CA LYS A 138 -8.23 30.00 1.64
C LYS A 138 -9.10 29.22 2.63
N ASN A 139 -8.96 29.54 3.90
CA ASN A 139 -9.97 29.16 4.88
C ASN A 139 -11.16 30.07 4.70
N ASP A 140 -12.39 29.54 4.89
CA ASP A 140 -13.63 30.36 4.86
C ASP A 140 -13.63 31.55 5.87
N ALA A 141 -12.66 31.54 6.80
CA ALA A 141 -12.41 32.62 7.74
C ALA A 141 -11.47 33.71 7.20
N GLY A 142 -11.02 33.65 5.93
CA GLY A 142 -10.15 34.66 5.31
C GLY A 142 -8.71 34.72 5.85
N ILE A 143 -8.30 33.75 6.63
CA ILE A 143 -6.94 33.66 7.16
C ILE A 143 -6.10 32.83 6.18
N SER A 144 -5.17 33.50 5.48
CA SER A 144 -4.13 32.82 4.68
C SER A 144 -3.15 32.14 5.65
N VAL A 145 -2.89 30.87 5.43
CA VAL A 145 -1.89 30.09 6.15
C VAL A 145 -0.70 29.85 5.24
#